data_6013efe879528d7273533de10de36b29
#
_entry.id   6013efe879528d7273533de10de36b29
#
_cell.length_a   1.000
_cell.length_b   1.000
_cell.length_c   1.000
_cell.angle_alpha   90.00
_cell.angle_beta   90.00
_cell.angle_gamma   90.00
#
_symmetry.space_group_name_H-M   'P 1'
#
loop_
_entity.id
_entity.type
_entity.pdbx_description
1 polymer ?
#
loop_
_entity_poly.entity_id
_entity_poly.type
_entity_poly.pdbx_seq_one_letter_code
_entity_poly.pdbx_strand_id
1 'polypeptide(L)'
;MKKVFVDTSDFIAILHPRDQLHEKSLQVETELGKVQKVTSELVLIEVLNYFCEFRADIKNLVVMAVNRYLTNGKLEIISCSSKQFQDGFNFYAARLDQGYSLTDCVSMIIMREQNINDILTNDNHFEQEGFRILL
;
A
#
# COMPACT_ATOMS: atom_id res chain seq x y z
N MET A 1 -9.79 -14.70 -9.03
CA MET A 1 -8.45 -14.09 -9.22
C MET A 1 -7.85 -13.78 -7.87
N LYS A 2 -6.60 -14.11 -7.71
CA LYS A 2 -5.88 -13.83 -6.46
C LYS A 2 -5.78 -12.33 -6.22
N LYS A 3 -5.98 -11.91 -4.96
CA LYS A 3 -5.84 -10.51 -4.55
C LYS A 3 -4.51 -10.27 -3.86
N VAL A 4 -3.90 -9.12 -4.15
CA VAL A 4 -2.64 -8.67 -3.55
C VAL A 4 -2.85 -7.23 -3.09
N PHE A 5 -2.51 -6.95 -1.83
CA PHE A 5 -2.57 -5.58 -1.30
C PHE A 5 -1.29 -4.83 -1.67
N VAL A 6 -1.41 -3.58 -2.04
CA VAL A 6 -0.27 -2.72 -2.40
C VAL A 6 -0.11 -1.65 -1.34
N ASP A 7 1.04 -1.67 -0.67
CA ASP A 7 1.38 -0.73 0.39
C ASP A 7 2.15 0.46 -0.16
N THR A 8 2.32 1.47 0.67
CA THR A 8 2.97 2.74 0.35
C THR A 8 4.37 2.55 -0.24
N SER A 9 5.18 1.68 0.36
CA SER A 9 6.57 1.49 -0.09
C SER A 9 6.68 0.96 -1.51
N ASP A 10 5.73 0.14 -1.94
CA ASP A 10 5.72 -0.37 -3.31
C ASP A 10 5.36 0.73 -4.31
N PHE A 11 4.33 1.54 -4.01
CA PHE A 11 4.00 2.68 -4.86
C PHE A 11 5.18 3.64 -5.00
N ILE A 12 5.85 3.96 -3.89
CA ILE A 12 7.01 4.85 -3.90
C ILE A 12 8.13 4.23 -4.76
N ALA A 13 8.39 2.93 -4.61
CA ALA A 13 9.41 2.24 -5.39
C ALA A 13 9.13 2.30 -6.89
N ILE A 14 7.87 2.16 -7.29
CA ILE A 14 7.49 2.25 -8.71
C ILE A 14 7.57 3.68 -9.22
N LEU A 15 7.08 4.64 -8.44
CA LEU A 15 6.96 6.03 -8.87
C LEU A 15 8.26 6.84 -8.78
N HIS A 16 9.22 6.36 -7.99
CA HIS A 16 10.50 7.03 -7.77
C HIS A 16 11.64 6.18 -8.33
N PRO A 17 12.12 6.47 -9.57
CA PRO A 17 13.13 5.64 -10.23
C PRO A 17 14.46 5.49 -9.47
N ARG A 18 14.73 6.40 -8.54
CA ARG A 18 15.94 6.35 -7.69
C ARG A 18 15.74 5.58 -6.40
N ASP A 19 14.53 5.08 -6.13
CA ASP A 19 14.29 4.26 -4.96
C ASP A 19 15.08 2.96 -5.04
N GLN A 20 15.64 2.52 -3.91
CA GLN A 20 16.45 1.30 -3.85
C GLN A 20 15.68 0.06 -4.33
N LEU A 21 14.37 0.05 -4.16
CA LEU A 21 13.52 -1.08 -4.52
C LEU A 21 12.86 -0.94 -5.89
N HIS A 22 13.19 0.11 -6.64
CA HIS A 22 12.54 0.37 -7.94
C HIS A 22 12.64 -0.84 -8.88
N GLU A 23 13.84 -1.33 -9.11
CA GLU A 23 14.07 -2.46 -10.03
C GLU A 23 13.39 -3.74 -9.52
N LYS A 24 13.50 -4.01 -8.23
CA LYS A 24 12.87 -5.19 -7.62
C LYS A 24 11.36 -5.12 -7.72
N SER A 25 10.78 -3.96 -7.46
CA SER A 25 9.33 -3.75 -7.55
C SER A 25 8.83 -4.01 -8.97
N LEU A 26 9.52 -3.50 -9.99
CA LEU A 26 9.17 -3.75 -11.39
C LEU A 26 9.29 -5.24 -11.74
N GLN A 27 10.32 -5.92 -11.23
CA GLN A 27 10.51 -7.34 -11.47
C GLN A 27 9.37 -8.16 -10.85
N VAL A 28 9.04 -7.89 -9.59
CA VAL A 28 7.95 -8.58 -8.89
C VAL A 28 6.62 -8.35 -9.61
N GLU A 29 6.37 -7.13 -10.06
CA GLU A 29 5.18 -6.79 -10.84
C GLU A 29 5.05 -7.69 -12.07
N THR A 30 6.15 -7.91 -12.79
CA THR A 30 6.17 -8.77 -13.98
C THR A 30 5.91 -10.23 -13.60
N GLU A 31 6.50 -10.69 -12.50
CA GLU A 31 6.40 -12.09 -12.06
C GLU A 31 5.04 -12.46 -11.49
N LEU A 32 4.29 -11.49 -10.95
CA LEU A 32 2.99 -11.74 -10.33
C LEU A 32 1.95 -12.26 -11.33
N GLY A 33 2.06 -11.86 -12.60
CA GLY A 33 1.06 -12.21 -13.60
C GLY A 33 -0.28 -11.57 -13.31
N LYS A 34 -1.37 -12.32 -13.52
CA LYS A 34 -2.73 -11.81 -13.36
C LYS A 34 -3.16 -11.88 -11.89
N VAL A 35 -3.21 -10.75 -11.23
CA VAL A 35 -3.73 -10.61 -9.86
C VAL A 35 -4.64 -9.39 -9.80
N GLN A 36 -5.58 -9.38 -8.85
CA GLN A 36 -6.35 -8.19 -8.52
C GLN A 36 -5.58 -7.41 -7.46
N LYS A 37 -5.12 -6.22 -7.81
CA LYS A 37 -4.45 -5.35 -6.84
C LYS A 37 -5.48 -4.56 -6.06
N VAL A 38 -5.25 -4.44 -4.77
CA VAL A 38 -6.10 -3.72 -3.82
C VAL A 38 -5.23 -2.79 -3.00
N THR A 39 -5.72 -1.60 -2.76
CA THR A 39 -5.10 -0.65 -1.84
C THR A 39 -6.19 0.17 -1.14
N SER A 40 -5.81 1.18 -0.38
CA SER A 40 -6.77 2.07 0.26
C SER A 40 -6.42 3.53 -0.02
N GLU A 41 -7.40 4.40 0.20
CA GLU A 41 -7.17 5.85 0.13
C GLU A 41 -6.10 6.31 1.12
N LEU A 42 -6.00 5.67 2.28
CA LEU A 42 -4.98 6.01 3.28
C LEU A 42 -3.57 5.78 2.74
N VAL A 43 -3.36 4.68 2.02
CA VAL A 43 -2.07 4.39 1.37
C VAL A 43 -1.75 5.47 0.33
N LEU A 44 -2.72 5.84 -0.50
CA LEU A 44 -2.51 6.88 -1.50
C LEU A 44 -2.23 8.24 -0.86
N ILE A 45 -2.84 8.54 0.28
CA ILE A 45 -2.52 9.74 1.07
C ILE A 45 -1.05 9.71 1.50
N GLU A 46 -0.58 8.59 2.03
CA GLU A 46 0.83 8.46 2.42
C GLU A 46 1.77 8.64 1.23
N VAL A 47 1.43 8.08 0.08
CA VAL A 47 2.23 8.23 -1.15
C VAL A 47 2.35 9.70 -1.54
N LEU A 48 1.23 10.41 -1.60
CA LEU A 48 1.23 11.83 -1.96
C LEU A 48 1.96 12.68 -0.92
N ASN A 49 1.82 12.34 0.35
CA ASN A 49 2.54 13.03 1.43
C ASN A 49 4.06 12.84 1.29
N TYR A 50 4.50 11.64 0.90
CA TYR A 50 5.92 11.38 0.68
C TYR A 50 6.51 12.32 -0.38
N PHE A 51 5.78 12.60 -1.45
CA PHE A 51 6.26 13.46 -2.54
C PHE A 51 5.94 14.94 -2.35
N CYS A 52 5.35 15.34 -1.21
CA CYS A 52 4.79 16.70 -1.06
C CYS A 52 5.82 17.83 -1.18
N GLU A 53 7.09 17.58 -0.84
CA GLU A 53 8.15 18.58 -0.94
C GLU A 53 9.05 18.39 -2.16
N PHE A 54 8.73 17.44 -3.04
CA PHE A 54 9.46 17.26 -4.30
C PHE A 54 9.16 18.41 -5.25
N ARG A 55 10.02 18.61 -6.27
CA ARG A 55 9.79 19.64 -7.30
C ARG A 55 8.42 19.44 -7.95
N ALA A 56 7.82 20.53 -8.39
CA ALA A 56 6.48 20.54 -8.96
C ALA A 56 6.34 19.61 -10.17
N ASP A 57 7.38 19.50 -11.01
CA ASP A 57 7.35 18.61 -12.18
C ASP A 57 7.28 17.14 -11.77
N ILE A 58 8.01 16.74 -10.73
CA ILE A 58 7.98 15.37 -10.20
C ILE A 58 6.64 15.10 -9.52
N LYS A 59 6.17 16.03 -8.68
CA LYS A 59 4.85 15.91 -8.05
C LYS A 59 3.75 15.74 -9.10
N ASN A 60 3.84 16.47 -10.20
CA ASN A 60 2.84 16.37 -11.26
C ASN A 60 2.83 14.98 -11.89
N LEU A 61 3.98 14.35 -12.09
CA LEU A 61 4.03 12.98 -12.60
C LEU A 61 3.37 12.00 -11.63
N VAL A 62 3.56 12.20 -10.33
CA VAL A 62 2.91 11.37 -9.29
C VAL A 62 1.40 11.58 -9.31
N VAL A 63 0.95 12.83 -9.41
CA VAL A 63 -0.48 13.16 -9.51
C VAL A 63 -1.10 12.48 -10.74
N MET A 64 -0.42 12.53 -11.89
CA MET A 64 -0.91 11.88 -13.10
C MET A 64 -1.01 10.37 -12.92
N ALA A 65 -0.03 9.75 -12.27
CA ALA A 65 -0.06 8.32 -12.00
C ALA A 65 -1.20 7.94 -11.07
N VAL A 66 -1.39 8.69 -9.98
CA VAL A 66 -2.50 8.45 -9.05
C VAL A 66 -3.84 8.63 -9.75
N ASN A 67 -3.96 9.66 -10.59
CA ASN A 67 -5.19 9.87 -11.35
C ASN A 67 -5.51 8.65 -12.25
N ARG A 68 -4.49 8.05 -12.88
CA ARG A 68 -4.69 6.82 -13.66
C ARG A 68 -5.17 5.68 -12.77
N TYR A 69 -4.60 5.52 -11.58
CA TYR A 69 -5.08 4.49 -10.63
C TYR A 69 -6.55 4.71 -10.27
N LEU A 70 -6.96 5.96 -10.08
CA LEU A 70 -8.34 6.29 -9.70
C LEU A 70 -9.33 6.05 -10.84
N THR A 71 -8.89 6.07 -12.10
CA THR A 71 -9.80 6.10 -13.26
C THR A 71 -9.77 4.85 -14.12
N ASN A 72 -8.69 4.03 -14.10
CA ASN A 72 -8.57 2.91 -15.03
C ASN A 72 -9.26 1.62 -14.58
N GLY A 73 -9.72 1.54 -13.35
CA GLY A 73 -10.45 0.38 -12.83
C GLY A 73 -9.60 -0.87 -12.56
N LYS A 74 -8.28 -0.82 -12.77
CA LYS A 74 -7.41 -1.98 -12.58
C LYS A 74 -6.96 -2.17 -11.14
N LEU A 75 -7.02 -1.12 -10.34
CA LEU A 75 -6.65 -1.12 -8.93
C LEU A 75 -7.93 -0.86 -8.13
N GLU A 76 -8.27 -1.79 -7.24
CA GLU A 76 -9.38 -1.58 -6.31
C GLU A 76 -8.88 -0.67 -5.19
N ILE A 77 -9.52 0.50 -5.02
CA ILE A 77 -9.14 1.48 -4.01
C ILE A 77 -10.26 1.55 -2.98
N ILE A 78 -9.95 1.18 -1.76
CA ILE A 78 -10.92 1.08 -0.68
C ILE A 78 -10.92 2.39 0.10
N SER A 79 -12.11 2.97 0.29
CA SER A 79 -12.30 4.09 1.19
C SER A 79 -12.30 3.58 2.62
N CYS A 80 -11.57 4.27 3.51
CA CYS A 80 -11.54 3.91 4.91
C CYS A 80 -12.85 4.30 5.58
N SER A 81 -13.63 3.30 6.02
CA SER A 81 -14.84 3.55 6.79
C SER A 81 -14.50 3.91 8.24
N SER A 82 -15.47 4.52 8.93
CA SER A 82 -15.32 4.78 10.36
C SER A 82 -15.10 3.50 11.15
N LYS A 83 -15.73 2.40 10.75
CA LYS A 83 -15.53 1.10 11.39
C LYS A 83 -14.10 0.59 11.18
N GLN A 84 -13.58 0.69 9.96
CA GLN A 84 -12.20 0.28 9.66
C GLN A 84 -11.19 1.13 10.44
N PHE A 85 -11.44 2.43 10.55
CA PHE A 85 -10.63 3.31 11.38
C PHE A 85 -10.65 2.85 12.84
N GLN A 86 -11.83 2.61 13.40
CA GLN A 86 -11.96 2.19 14.79
C GLN A 86 -11.29 0.85 15.05
N ASP A 87 -11.49 -0.12 14.16
CA ASP A 87 -10.87 -1.44 14.27
C ASP A 87 -9.34 -1.33 14.17
N GLY A 88 -8.84 -0.50 13.27
CA GLY A 88 -7.40 -0.22 13.13
C GLY A 88 -6.83 0.46 14.36
N PHE A 89 -7.56 1.43 14.92
CA PHE A 89 -7.17 2.11 16.16
C PHE A 89 -7.10 1.14 17.34
N ASN A 90 -8.09 0.26 17.47
CA ASN A 90 -8.10 -0.75 18.53
C ASN A 90 -6.91 -1.72 18.35
N PHE A 91 -6.61 -2.11 17.14
CA PHE A 91 -5.47 -2.98 16.84
C PHE A 91 -4.14 -2.27 17.16
N TYR A 92 -4.02 -1.01 16.79
CA TYR A 92 -2.87 -0.17 17.15
C TYR A 92 -2.67 -0.15 18.68
N ALA A 93 -3.74 0.07 19.43
CA ALA A 93 -3.70 0.10 20.90
C ALA A 93 -3.30 -1.26 21.50
N ALA A 94 -3.62 -2.36 20.80
CA ALA A 94 -3.27 -3.72 21.25
C ALA A 94 -1.84 -4.13 20.87
N ARG A 95 -1.11 -3.30 20.11
CA ARG A 95 0.24 -3.61 19.60
C ARG A 95 1.21 -2.46 19.85
N LEU A 96 1.12 -1.82 21.00
CA LEU A 96 1.94 -0.61 21.32
C LEU A 96 3.44 -0.87 21.28
N ASP A 97 3.86 -2.12 21.46
CA ASP A 97 5.27 -2.52 21.44
C ASP A 97 5.81 -2.83 20.04
N GLN A 98 4.96 -2.79 18.99
CA GLN A 98 5.34 -3.27 17.67
C GLN A 98 5.78 -2.17 16.68
N GLY A 99 5.63 -0.93 16.96
CA GLY A 99 6.01 0.14 16.03
C GLY A 99 5.19 0.19 14.74
N TYR A 100 4.01 -0.41 14.71
CA TYR A 100 3.09 -0.28 13.57
C TYR A 100 2.56 1.12 13.47
N SER A 101 2.47 1.68 12.25
CA SER A 101 1.72 2.90 12.04
C SER A 101 0.22 2.60 12.08
N LEU A 102 -0.60 3.63 12.26
CA LEU A 102 -2.04 3.45 12.19
C LEU A 102 -2.48 3.03 10.78
N THR A 103 -1.84 3.56 9.74
CA THR A 103 -2.11 3.13 8.37
C THR A 103 -1.81 1.64 8.18
N ASP A 104 -0.70 1.14 8.74
CA ASP A 104 -0.39 -0.30 8.72
C ASP A 104 -1.52 -1.10 9.37
N CYS A 105 -1.98 -0.66 10.54
CA CYS A 105 -3.04 -1.35 11.26
C CYS A 105 -4.34 -1.38 10.47
N VAL A 106 -4.74 -0.27 9.86
CA VAL A 106 -5.94 -0.22 9.02
C VAL A 106 -5.76 -1.09 7.78
N SER A 107 -4.59 -1.08 7.16
CA SER A 107 -4.30 -1.96 6.01
C SER A 107 -4.45 -3.42 6.39
N MET A 108 -3.94 -3.83 7.55
CA MET A 108 -4.08 -5.21 8.04
C MET A 108 -5.53 -5.58 8.29
N ILE A 109 -6.34 -4.67 8.83
CA ILE A 109 -7.79 -4.88 9.01
C ILE A 109 -8.45 -5.12 7.65
N ILE A 110 -8.19 -4.27 6.67
CA ILE A 110 -8.75 -4.40 5.32
C ILE A 110 -8.36 -5.74 4.71
N MET A 111 -7.08 -6.12 4.81
CA MET A 111 -6.60 -7.38 4.25
C MET A 111 -7.32 -8.58 4.88
N ARG A 112 -7.50 -8.57 6.19
CA ARG A 112 -8.21 -9.65 6.89
C ARG A 112 -9.68 -9.71 6.49
N GLU A 113 -10.34 -8.57 6.38
CA GLU A 113 -11.74 -8.53 5.94
C GLU A 113 -11.93 -9.12 4.54
N GLN A 114 -10.95 -8.94 3.67
CA GLN A 114 -11.03 -9.40 2.28
C GLN A 114 -10.29 -10.72 2.05
N ASN A 115 -9.78 -11.36 3.09
CA ASN A 115 -9.00 -12.60 2.99
C ASN A 115 -7.79 -12.45 2.06
N ILE A 116 -7.11 -11.30 2.13
CA ILE A 116 -5.89 -11.04 1.37
C ILE A 116 -4.71 -11.40 2.26
N ASN A 117 -3.86 -12.32 1.80
CA ASN A 117 -2.69 -12.77 2.55
C ASN A 117 -1.37 -12.21 2.01
N ASP A 118 -1.36 -11.76 0.76
CA ASP A 118 -0.15 -11.31 0.07
C ASP A 118 -0.12 -9.79 -0.02
N ILE A 119 1.06 -9.21 0.21
CA ILE A 119 1.24 -7.76 0.19
C ILE A 119 2.55 -7.38 -0.50
N LEU A 120 2.48 -6.35 -1.32
CA LEU A 120 3.66 -5.69 -1.90
C LEU A 120 4.09 -4.58 -0.94
N THR A 121 5.09 -4.87 -0.15
CA THR A 121 5.68 -3.94 0.83
C THR A 121 7.10 -4.39 1.16
N ASN A 122 7.92 -3.47 1.66
CA ASN A 122 9.22 -3.80 2.25
C ASN A 122 9.18 -3.80 3.78
N ASP A 123 8.00 -3.63 4.37
CA ASP A 123 7.84 -3.49 5.81
C ASP A 123 7.62 -4.87 6.45
N ASN A 124 8.61 -5.32 7.21
CA ASN A 124 8.57 -6.62 7.89
C ASN A 124 7.46 -6.73 8.95
N HIS A 125 6.86 -5.62 9.37
CA HIS A 125 5.76 -5.65 10.33
C HIS A 125 4.60 -6.52 9.86
N PHE A 126 4.33 -6.57 8.56
CA PHE A 126 3.25 -7.38 8.00
C PHE A 126 3.50 -8.87 8.20
N GLU A 127 4.75 -9.31 8.10
CA GLU A 127 5.11 -10.71 8.35
C GLU A 127 4.80 -11.14 9.78
N GLN A 128 5.03 -10.25 10.74
CA GLN A 128 4.77 -10.52 12.15
C GLN A 128 3.31 -10.83 12.42
N GLU A 129 2.40 -10.33 11.60
CA GLU A 129 0.96 -10.56 11.73
C GLU A 129 0.44 -11.64 10.78
N GLY A 130 1.34 -12.39 10.13
CA GLY A 130 0.98 -13.56 9.34
C GLY A 130 0.76 -13.30 7.85
N PHE A 131 1.02 -12.10 7.37
CA PHE A 131 0.91 -11.78 5.94
C PHE A 131 2.20 -12.17 5.22
N ARG A 132 2.08 -12.47 3.92
CA ARG A 132 3.22 -12.84 3.08
C ARG A 132 3.70 -11.63 2.28
N ILE A 133 4.95 -11.24 2.49
CA ILE A 133 5.58 -10.13 1.77
C ILE A 133 6.11 -10.64 0.45
N LEU A 134 5.76 -9.95 -0.65
CA LEU A 134 6.17 -10.32 -2.00
C LEU A 134 7.34 -9.49 -2.54
N LEU A 135 7.74 -8.42 -1.85
CA LEU A 135 8.78 -7.51 -2.32
C LEU A 135 10.17 -7.76 -1.73
#